data_67f4697735c123113f3384ef4a437e84
#
_entry.id   67f4697735c123113f3384ef4a437e84
#
_cell.length_a   1.000
_cell.length_b   1.000
_cell.length_c   1.000
_cell.angle_alpha   90.00
_cell.angle_beta   90.00
_cell.angle_gamma   90.00
#
_symmetry.space_group_name_H-M   'P 1'
#
loop_
_entity.id
_entity.type
_entity.pdbx_description
1 polymer ?
#
loop_
_entity_poly.entity_id
_entity_poly.type
_entity_poly.pdbx_seq_one_letter_code
_entity_poly.pdbx_strand_id
1 'polypeptide(L)'
;MTYKPKGADESGSVIATTLLFAYKLTDEIAPLVRVGFVSNSPPSPAESGSAFMNPALGVTYAPKLGGPIKVAAFLGVALPFGSNGGNDPDAAKSLALGAGVRARSSMDNAMFAVNDFTVFPGVGVAYVANGLTIQGEVTVLQLTRAKGDEVQSDKSKTNFTSGLHVGYFVLPMLSLGAELRHQRWLSTPSFVETDEASGGPDLGARDDTTVAAGPRFHFEVGNGMWLRPGIAYARHLDGPVTEQQDSHHIIQVDIPISF
;
A
#
# COMPACT_ATOMS: atom_id res chain seq x y z
N MET A 1 2.85 -12.11 2.55
CA MET A 1 4.26 -12.13 2.11
C MET A 1 4.99 -13.14 2.94
N THR A 2 5.81 -13.97 2.31
CA THR A 2 6.86 -14.74 2.99
C THR A 2 8.20 -14.09 2.70
N TYR A 3 9.11 -14.12 3.66
CA TYR A 3 10.41 -13.49 3.54
C TYR A 3 11.47 -14.25 4.34
N LYS A 4 12.72 -14.21 3.88
CA LYS A 4 13.86 -14.74 4.58
C LYS A 4 14.89 -13.63 4.77
N PRO A 5 15.10 -13.14 6.00
CA PRO A 5 16.12 -12.13 6.28
C PRO A 5 17.50 -12.61 5.84
N LYS A 6 18.36 -11.70 5.44
CA LYS A 6 19.70 -12.01 4.96
C LYS A 6 20.52 -12.67 6.07
N GLY A 7 21.06 -13.87 5.77
CA GLY A 7 21.82 -14.67 6.72
C GLY A 7 20.99 -15.39 7.78
N ALA A 8 19.66 -15.35 7.72
CA ALA A 8 18.82 -16.15 8.62
C ALA A 8 18.67 -17.58 8.10
N ASP A 9 18.54 -18.55 9.00
CA ASP A 9 18.28 -19.95 8.63
C ASP A 9 16.78 -20.18 8.29
N GLU A 10 15.90 -19.43 8.93
CA GLU A 10 14.46 -19.60 8.85
C GLU A 10 13.79 -18.44 8.09
N SER A 11 12.58 -18.70 7.57
CA SER A 11 11.73 -17.71 6.93
C SER A 11 10.66 -17.20 7.89
N GLY A 12 10.31 -15.92 7.73
CA GLY A 12 9.16 -15.32 8.37
C GLY A 12 7.97 -15.17 7.40
N SER A 13 6.83 -14.78 7.97
CA SER A 13 5.64 -14.46 7.19
C SER A 13 4.91 -13.25 7.75
N VAL A 14 4.30 -12.47 6.86
CA VAL A 14 3.45 -11.34 7.23
C VAL A 14 2.16 -11.37 6.44
N ILE A 15 1.05 -11.09 7.12
CA ILE A 15 -0.29 -10.92 6.54
C ILE A 15 -0.73 -9.49 6.83
N ALA A 16 -0.93 -8.70 5.79
CA ALA A 16 -1.53 -7.38 5.87
C ALA A 16 -2.91 -7.41 5.20
N THR A 17 -3.96 -7.16 5.97
CA THR A 17 -5.34 -7.19 5.52
C THR A 17 -5.93 -5.79 5.57
N THR A 18 -6.63 -5.38 4.53
CA THR A 18 -7.36 -4.11 4.49
C THR A 18 -8.79 -4.33 4.02
N LEU A 19 -9.73 -3.64 4.66
CA LEU A 19 -11.10 -3.51 4.23
C LEU A 19 -11.32 -2.08 3.75
N LEU A 20 -11.76 -1.93 2.51
CA LEU A 20 -12.14 -0.67 1.91
C LEU A 20 -13.64 -0.68 1.64
N PHE A 21 -14.32 0.33 2.13
CA PHE A 21 -15.71 0.60 1.81
C PHE A 21 -15.80 1.95 1.12
N ALA A 22 -16.50 2.00 -0.02
CA ALA A 22 -16.79 3.23 -0.75
C ALA A 22 -18.29 3.27 -1.11
N TYR A 23 -18.88 4.44 -1.03
CA TYR A 23 -20.28 4.66 -1.37
C TYR A 23 -20.42 5.71 -2.46
N LYS A 24 -21.11 5.38 -3.52
CA LYS A 24 -21.37 6.31 -4.64
C LYS A 24 -22.46 7.31 -4.21
N LEU A 25 -22.02 8.45 -3.66
CA LEU A 25 -22.92 9.52 -3.20
C LEU A 25 -23.60 10.22 -4.38
N THR A 26 -22.84 10.48 -5.43
CA THR A 26 -23.30 10.95 -6.75
C THR A 26 -22.62 10.13 -7.83
N ASP A 27 -22.96 10.38 -9.09
CA ASP A 27 -22.29 9.71 -10.22
C ASP A 27 -20.79 10.01 -10.33
N GLU A 28 -20.32 11.08 -9.67
CA GLU A 28 -18.95 11.57 -9.75
C GLU A 28 -18.22 11.56 -8.42
N ILE A 29 -18.96 11.49 -7.29
CA ILE A 29 -18.39 11.61 -5.93
C ILE A 29 -18.63 10.33 -5.15
N ALA A 30 -17.56 9.77 -4.60
CA ALA A 30 -17.59 8.59 -3.73
C ALA A 30 -16.74 8.81 -2.47
N PRO A 31 -17.33 9.03 -1.29
CA PRO A 31 -16.62 8.92 -0.03
C PRO A 31 -16.19 7.47 0.22
N LEU A 32 -15.09 7.32 0.93
CA LEU A 32 -14.53 6.01 1.28
C LEU A 32 -13.97 5.97 2.70
N VAL A 33 -13.94 4.79 3.26
CA VAL A 33 -13.25 4.48 4.50
C VAL A 33 -12.40 3.22 4.30
N ARG A 34 -11.22 3.19 4.89
CA ARG A 34 -10.32 2.06 4.86
C ARG A 34 -9.80 1.77 6.25
N VAL A 35 -9.84 0.51 6.65
CA VAL A 35 -9.28 0.01 7.91
C VAL A 35 -8.36 -1.17 7.61
N GLY A 36 -7.39 -1.42 8.48
CA GLY A 36 -6.46 -2.50 8.21
C GLY A 36 -5.81 -3.05 9.47
N PHE A 37 -5.32 -4.25 9.31
CA PHE A 37 -4.66 -5.05 10.33
C PHE A 37 -3.45 -5.76 9.73
N VAL A 38 -2.38 -5.86 10.50
CA VAL A 38 -1.17 -6.58 10.13
C VAL A 38 -0.77 -7.58 11.21
N SER A 39 -0.33 -8.75 10.79
CA SER A 39 0.26 -9.77 11.66
C SER A 39 1.56 -10.24 11.03
N ASN A 40 2.61 -10.34 11.84
CA ASN A 40 3.93 -10.80 11.44
C ASN A 40 4.38 -11.95 12.35
N SER A 41 4.87 -13.01 11.73
CA SER A 41 5.53 -14.13 12.37
C SER A 41 6.97 -14.17 11.83
N PRO A 42 7.90 -13.44 12.47
CA PRO A 42 9.29 -13.40 12.05
C PRO A 42 10.01 -14.71 12.37
N PRO A 43 11.20 -14.98 11.77
CA PRO A 43 12.04 -16.09 12.21
C PRO A 43 12.56 -15.87 13.64
N SER A 44 12.88 -16.96 14.32
CA SER A 44 13.50 -16.94 15.64
C SER A 44 14.81 -16.12 15.63
N PRO A 45 15.15 -15.39 16.71
CA PRO A 45 14.48 -15.32 18.03
C PRO A 45 13.44 -14.19 18.17
N ALA A 46 13.06 -13.50 17.08
CA ALA A 46 12.13 -12.38 17.16
C ALA A 46 10.69 -12.86 17.44
N GLU A 47 9.95 -12.09 18.25
CA GLU A 47 8.59 -12.42 18.65
C GLU A 47 7.57 -12.03 17.58
N SER A 48 6.51 -12.85 17.47
CA SER A 48 5.37 -12.56 16.61
C SER A 48 4.54 -11.40 17.17
N GLY A 49 4.07 -10.53 16.27
CA GLY A 49 3.28 -9.37 16.65
C GLY A 49 2.14 -9.09 15.68
N SER A 50 1.17 -8.33 16.18
CA SER A 50 0.02 -7.91 15.40
C SER A 50 -0.38 -6.50 15.76
N ALA A 51 -0.79 -5.70 14.77
CA ALA A 51 -1.15 -4.31 14.97
C ALA A 51 -2.35 -3.90 14.11
N PHE A 52 -3.18 -3.03 14.64
CA PHE A 52 -4.20 -2.31 13.87
C PHE A 52 -3.56 -1.08 13.24
N MET A 53 -3.79 -0.89 11.95
CA MET A 53 -3.24 0.24 11.20
C MET A 53 -4.09 1.50 11.40
N ASN A 54 -3.56 2.67 11.06
CA ASN A 54 -4.33 3.91 11.01
C ASN A 54 -5.55 3.75 10.10
N PRO A 55 -6.77 4.06 10.56
CA PRO A 55 -7.91 4.15 9.66
C PRO A 55 -7.74 5.35 8.73
N ALA A 56 -8.17 5.17 7.47
CA ALA A 56 -8.14 6.23 6.48
C ALA A 56 -9.57 6.57 6.02
N LEU A 57 -9.82 7.84 5.84
CA LEU A 57 -11.04 8.41 5.27
C LEU A 57 -10.68 9.16 4.00
N GLY A 58 -11.56 9.17 3.01
CA GLY A 58 -11.28 9.90 1.79
C GLY A 58 -12.51 10.14 0.95
N VAL A 59 -12.30 10.89 -0.12
CA VAL A 59 -13.30 11.14 -1.15
C VAL A 59 -12.63 11.07 -2.52
N THR A 60 -13.29 10.39 -3.44
CA THR A 60 -12.89 10.36 -4.86
C THR A 60 -13.87 11.20 -5.66
N TYR A 61 -13.33 12.02 -6.55
CA TYR A 61 -14.08 12.75 -7.58
C TYR A 61 -13.67 12.23 -8.96
N ALA A 62 -14.61 11.68 -9.70
CA ALA A 62 -14.40 11.11 -11.02
C ALA A 62 -15.42 11.71 -12.01
N PRO A 63 -15.07 12.83 -12.70
CA PRO A 63 -15.96 13.49 -13.64
C PRO A 63 -16.31 12.57 -14.81
N LYS A 64 -17.55 12.67 -15.29
CA LYS A 64 -18.03 11.95 -16.48
C LYS A 64 -17.45 12.59 -17.74
N LEU A 65 -16.30 12.10 -18.18
CA LEU A 65 -15.74 12.47 -19.48
C LEU A 65 -16.30 11.57 -20.57
N GLY A 66 -16.60 12.14 -21.73
CA GLY A 66 -16.91 11.34 -22.91
C GLY A 66 -15.69 10.55 -23.40
N GLY A 67 -15.93 9.37 -24.04
CA GLY A 67 -14.87 8.60 -24.66
C GLY A 67 -14.07 7.70 -23.69
N PRO A 68 -12.90 7.18 -24.13
CA PRO A 68 -12.16 6.14 -23.45
C PRO A 68 -11.30 6.63 -22.27
N ILE A 69 -11.06 7.95 -22.18
CA ILE A 69 -10.26 8.53 -21.12
C ILE A 69 -11.14 8.72 -19.86
N LYS A 70 -10.63 8.26 -18.73
CA LYS A 70 -11.22 8.46 -17.41
C LYS A 70 -10.20 9.18 -16.53
N VAL A 71 -10.67 10.09 -15.69
CA VAL A 71 -9.83 10.83 -14.73
C VAL A 71 -10.49 10.71 -13.37
N ALA A 72 -9.69 10.59 -12.34
CA ALA A 72 -10.15 10.67 -10.96
C ALA A 72 -9.18 11.49 -10.13
N ALA A 73 -9.70 12.38 -9.29
CA ALA A 73 -8.95 13.03 -8.22
C ALA A 73 -9.41 12.45 -6.88
N PHE A 74 -8.52 12.41 -5.94
CA PHE A 74 -8.81 11.84 -4.65
C PHE A 74 -8.11 12.63 -3.54
N LEU A 75 -8.79 12.76 -2.40
CA LEU A 75 -8.23 13.33 -1.19
C LEU A 75 -8.53 12.39 -0.04
N GLY A 76 -7.49 12.00 0.70
CA GLY A 76 -7.64 11.17 1.88
C GLY A 76 -6.89 11.73 3.09
N VAL A 77 -7.32 11.26 4.27
CA VAL A 77 -6.64 11.47 5.54
C VAL A 77 -6.51 10.14 6.28
N ALA A 78 -5.37 9.89 6.90
CA ALA A 78 -5.20 8.80 7.85
C ALA A 78 -5.07 9.35 9.27
N LEU A 79 -5.84 8.77 10.17
CA LEU A 79 -5.94 9.22 11.56
C LEU A 79 -4.99 8.40 12.45
N PRO A 80 -4.24 9.01 13.39
CA PRO A 80 -3.24 8.33 14.21
C PRO A 80 -3.87 7.46 15.32
N PHE A 81 -4.81 6.59 14.94
CA PHE A 81 -5.55 5.68 15.84
C PHE A 81 -5.06 4.23 15.76
N GLY A 82 -4.07 3.96 14.92
CA GLY A 82 -3.43 2.66 14.86
C GLY A 82 -2.83 2.26 16.22
N SER A 83 -2.78 0.97 16.46
CA SER A 83 -2.15 0.44 17.67
C SER A 83 -0.63 0.59 17.60
N ASN A 84 0.02 0.61 18.76
CA ASN A 84 1.48 0.74 18.89
C ASN A 84 2.05 2.15 18.60
N GLY A 85 1.21 3.19 18.59
CA GLY A 85 1.68 4.57 18.55
C GLY A 85 1.88 5.14 19.96
N GLY A 86 2.70 6.18 20.07
CA GLY A 86 3.09 6.83 21.33
C GLY A 86 4.57 6.61 21.67
N ASN A 87 4.95 6.90 22.92
CA ASN A 87 6.35 6.91 23.37
C ASN A 87 6.85 5.55 23.92
N ASP A 88 5.96 4.58 24.07
CA ASP A 88 6.29 3.23 24.56
C ASP A 88 5.78 2.14 23.59
N PRO A 89 6.36 2.05 22.38
CA PRO A 89 5.95 1.08 21.38
C PRO A 89 6.45 -0.32 21.72
N ASP A 90 5.58 -1.31 21.61
CA ASP A 90 5.92 -2.73 21.68
C ASP A 90 6.76 -3.15 20.46
N ALA A 91 7.87 -3.86 20.70
CA ALA A 91 8.82 -4.22 19.65
C ALA A 91 8.23 -5.18 18.61
N ALA A 92 7.44 -6.19 19.03
CA ALA A 92 6.85 -7.16 18.11
C ALA A 92 5.79 -6.51 17.21
N LYS A 93 5.01 -5.56 17.73
CA LYS A 93 4.06 -4.78 16.92
C LYS A 93 4.78 -3.83 15.95
N SER A 94 5.91 -3.24 16.37
CA SER A 94 6.72 -2.39 15.49
C SER A 94 7.28 -3.19 14.32
N LEU A 95 7.78 -4.40 14.57
CA LEU A 95 8.21 -5.33 13.54
C LEU A 95 7.06 -5.72 12.59
N ALA A 96 5.85 -5.94 13.14
CA ALA A 96 4.69 -6.25 12.33
C ALA A 96 4.30 -5.10 11.40
N LEU A 97 4.28 -3.85 11.90
CA LEU A 97 4.01 -2.66 11.08
C LEU A 97 5.05 -2.50 9.98
N GLY A 98 6.35 -2.59 10.29
CA GLY A 98 7.43 -2.49 9.31
C GLY A 98 7.38 -3.59 8.22
N ALA A 99 7.12 -4.84 8.61
CA ALA A 99 6.93 -5.94 7.66
C ALA A 99 5.68 -5.75 6.80
N GLY A 100 4.62 -5.17 7.36
CA GLY A 100 3.38 -4.84 6.67
C GLY A 100 3.57 -3.80 5.57
N VAL A 101 4.37 -2.75 5.81
CA VAL A 101 4.74 -1.77 4.78
C VAL A 101 5.29 -2.49 3.54
N ARG A 102 6.25 -3.39 3.75
CA ARG A 102 6.90 -4.16 2.66
C ARG A 102 5.91 -5.08 1.95
N ALA A 103 5.06 -5.79 2.70
CA ALA A 103 4.04 -6.66 2.14
C ALA A 103 3.00 -5.90 1.28
N ARG A 104 2.86 -4.60 1.51
CA ARG A 104 1.98 -3.70 0.75
C ARG A 104 2.74 -2.84 -0.27
N SER A 105 3.97 -3.25 -0.63
CA SER A 105 4.78 -2.57 -1.64
C SER A 105 5.02 -1.09 -1.33
N SER A 106 5.09 -0.74 -0.03
CA SER A 106 5.26 0.63 0.48
C SER A 106 4.22 1.66 -0.03
N MET A 107 3.08 1.19 -0.56
CA MET A 107 2.04 2.07 -1.12
C MET A 107 1.06 2.60 -0.08
N ASP A 108 1.01 1.97 1.10
CA ASP A 108 0.05 2.28 2.16
C ASP A 108 0.69 2.98 3.37
N ASN A 109 1.79 3.70 3.18
CA ASN A 109 2.59 4.30 4.27
C ASN A 109 1.75 5.14 5.26
N ALA A 110 0.71 5.84 4.79
CA ALA A 110 -0.22 6.58 5.64
C ALA A 110 -0.91 5.71 6.71
N MET A 111 -1.23 4.46 6.37
CA MET A 111 -1.90 3.54 7.30
C MET A 111 -0.94 2.91 8.31
N PHE A 112 0.32 2.72 7.94
CA PHE A 112 1.34 2.12 8.81
C PHE A 112 2.04 3.13 9.72
N ALA A 113 1.98 4.42 9.40
CA ALA A 113 2.59 5.50 10.16
C ALA A 113 1.72 5.86 11.39
N VAL A 114 1.65 4.95 12.36
CA VAL A 114 0.70 5.00 13.51
C VAL A 114 0.87 6.21 14.41
N ASN A 115 2.01 6.91 14.34
CA ASN A 115 2.28 8.15 15.06
C ASN A 115 1.87 9.41 14.29
N ASP A 116 1.57 9.28 13.00
CA ASP A 116 1.36 10.43 12.14
C ASP A 116 -0.11 10.61 11.76
N PHE A 117 -0.56 11.84 11.75
CA PHE A 117 -1.71 12.28 10.97
C PHE A 117 -1.23 12.50 9.53
N THR A 118 -1.90 11.90 8.55
CA THR A 118 -1.48 11.99 7.16
C THR A 118 -2.58 12.56 6.30
N VAL A 119 -2.23 13.52 5.43
CA VAL A 119 -3.10 14.00 4.34
C VAL A 119 -2.50 13.51 3.02
N PHE A 120 -3.32 12.99 2.12
CA PHE A 120 -2.82 12.39 0.88
C PHE A 120 -3.74 12.65 -0.31
N PRO A 121 -3.52 13.79 -1.04
CA PRO A 121 -4.12 14.03 -2.35
C PRO A 121 -3.51 13.15 -3.41
N GLY A 122 -4.32 12.72 -4.37
CA GLY A 122 -3.87 11.94 -5.51
C GLY A 122 -4.71 12.19 -6.75
N VAL A 123 -4.19 11.78 -7.89
CA VAL A 123 -4.85 11.84 -9.20
C VAL A 123 -4.51 10.60 -10.01
N GLY A 124 -5.50 10.11 -10.74
CA GLY A 124 -5.32 9.00 -11.67
C GLY A 124 -5.96 9.31 -13.02
N VAL A 125 -5.37 8.75 -14.07
CA VAL A 125 -5.86 8.79 -15.43
C VAL A 125 -5.87 7.38 -15.98
N ALA A 126 -6.97 6.99 -16.62
CA ALA A 126 -7.08 5.69 -17.28
C ALA A 126 -7.57 5.82 -18.71
N TYR A 127 -7.02 5.01 -19.59
CA TYR A 127 -7.58 4.69 -20.90
C TYR A 127 -8.30 3.35 -20.80
N VAL A 128 -9.57 3.33 -21.16
CA VAL A 128 -10.41 2.12 -21.08
C VAL A 128 -11.17 1.97 -22.42
N ALA A 129 -10.75 1.01 -23.23
CA ALA A 129 -11.41 0.69 -24.50
C ALA A 129 -11.08 -0.73 -24.94
N ASN A 130 -12.02 -1.37 -25.63
CA ASN A 130 -11.81 -2.69 -26.28
C ASN A 130 -11.24 -3.78 -25.36
N GLY A 131 -11.68 -3.79 -24.11
CA GLY A 131 -11.18 -4.75 -23.10
C GLY A 131 -9.81 -4.40 -22.52
N LEU A 132 -9.14 -3.35 -23.00
CA LEU A 132 -7.86 -2.85 -22.49
C LEU A 132 -8.10 -1.73 -21.47
N THR A 133 -7.37 -1.79 -20.36
CA THR A 133 -7.24 -0.72 -19.38
C THR A 133 -5.76 -0.39 -19.23
N ILE A 134 -5.39 0.87 -19.35
CA ILE A 134 -4.07 1.40 -18.97
C ILE A 134 -4.34 2.55 -18.01
N GLN A 135 -3.84 2.44 -16.78
CA GLN A 135 -4.08 3.43 -15.72
C GLN A 135 -2.77 3.87 -15.10
N GLY A 136 -2.58 5.17 -14.99
CA GLY A 136 -1.51 5.77 -14.20
C GLY A 136 -2.10 6.54 -13.03
N GLU A 137 -1.45 6.50 -11.87
CA GLU A 137 -1.85 7.24 -10.69
C GLU A 137 -0.64 7.77 -9.92
N VAL A 138 -0.84 8.90 -9.25
CA VAL A 138 0.16 9.51 -8.37
C VAL A 138 -0.51 10.03 -7.10
N THR A 139 0.18 9.90 -5.96
CA THR A 139 -0.28 10.39 -4.66
C THR A 139 0.89 11.00 -3.90
N VAL A 140 0.67 12.14 -3.26
CA VAL A 140 1.61 12.73 -2.31
C VAL A 140 1.05 12.53 -0.91
N LEU A 141 1.86 12.02 0.01
CA LEU A 141 1.50 11.80 1.39
C LEU A 141 2.27 12.81 2.24
N GLN A 142 1.56 13.69 2.92
CA GLN A 142 2.12 14.58 3.92
C GLN A 142 1.81 14.01 5.30
N LEU A 143 2.83 13.48 5.95
CA LEU A 143 2.77 12.88 7.28
C LEU A 143 3.20 13.93 8.30
N THR A 144 2.40 14.12 9.35
CA THR A 144 2.71 15.05 10.44
C THR A 144 2.58 14.30 11.75
N ARG A 145 3.65 14.26 12.53
CA ARG A 145 3.67 13.57 13.82
C ARG A 145 2.62 14.13 14.76
N ALA A 146 1.72 13.29 15.25
CA ALA A 146 0.68 13.61 16.20
C ALA A 146 0.97 13.06 17.61
N LYS A 147 1.83 12.03 17.72
CA LYS A 147 2.24 11.40 18.99
C LYS A 147 3.61 10.73 18.83
N GLY A 148 4.19 10.22 19.93
CA GLY A 148 5.45 9.48 19.89
C GLY A 148 6.68 10.37 19.67
N ASP A 149 6.74 11.53 20.32
CA ASP A 149 7.82 12.51 20.14
C ASP A 149 9.17 12.08 20.75
N GLU A 150 9.17 11.10 21.64
CA GLU A 150 10.39 10.50 22.19
C GLU A 150 10.99 9.40 21.28
N VAL A 151 10.15 8.78 20.43
CA VAL A 151 10.58 7.66 19.58
C VAL A 151 10.65 8.00 18.09
N GLN A 152 10.06 9.11 17.69
CA GLN A 152 10.07 9.61 16.31
C GLN A 152 10.53 11.06 16.31
N SER A 153 11.76 11.32 15.84
CA SER A 153 12.32 12.67 15.77
C SER A 153 11.66 13.54 14.71
N ASP A 154 11.27 12.94 13.58
CA ASP A 154 10.70 13.67 12.45
C ASP A 154 9.33 14.24 12.79
N LYS A 155 9.20 15.56 12.79
CA LYS A 155 7.92 16.25 12.97
C LYS A 155 7.03 16.17 11.74
N SER A 156 7.64 16.04 10.56
CA SER A 156 6.96 16.03 9.27
C SER A 156 7.77 15.25 8.24
N LYS A 157 7.09 14.46 7.43
CA LYS A 157 7.67 13.65 6.36
C LYS A 157 6.80 13.74 5.13
N THR A 158 7.40 13.77 3.95
CA THR A 158 6.68 13.76 2.68
C THR A 158 7.06 12.53 1.89
N ASN A 159 6.06 11.78 1.47
CA ASN A 159 6.20 10.57 0.66
C ASN A 159 5.44 10.75 -0.65
N PHE A 160 5.94 10.15 -1.71
CA PHE A 160 5.33 10.11 -3.02
C PHE A 160 5.12 8.66 -3.42
N THR A 161 3.95 8.36 -3.97
CA THR A 161 3.65 7.05 -4.55
C THR A 161 3.13 7.23 -5.97
N SER A 162 3.47 6.29 -6.85
CA SER A 162 2.94 6.22 -8.20
C SER A 162 2.68 4.78 -8.61
N GLY A 163 1.70 4.58 -9.47
CA GLY A 163 1.32 3.28 -10.00
C GLY A 163 1.04 3.36 -11.50
N LEU A 164 1.43 2.32 -12.22
CA LEU A 164 1.03 2.06 -13.59
C LEU A 164 0.41 0.67 -13.66
N HIS A 165 -0.84 0.60 -14.07
CA HIS A 165 -1.58 -0.64 -14.24
C HIS A 165 -1.94 -0.85 -15.70
N VAL A 166 -1.76 -2.08 -16.20
CA VAL A 166 -2.24 -2.52 -17.50
C VAL A 166 -3.08 -3.78 -17.30
N GLY A 167 -4.32 -3.76 -17.79
CA GLY A 167 -5.24 -4.89 -17.71
C GLY A 167 -5.89 -5.18 -19.04
N TYR A 168 -6.11 -6.46 -19.34
CA TYR A 168 -6.77 -6.88 -20.58
C TYR A 168 -7.74 -8.02 -20.32
N PHE A 169 -8.97 -7.91 -20.86
CA PHE A 169 -9.94 -8.98 -20.86
C PHE A 169 -9.57 -10.03 -21.90
N VAL A 170 -9.13 -11.20 -21.47
CA VAL A 170 -8.85 -12.35 -22.35
C VAL A 170 -10.10 -13.18 -22.60
N LEU A 171 -11.06 -13.12 -21.66
CA LEU A 171 -12.41 -13.70 -21.78
C LEU A 171 -13.40 -12.73 -21.10
N PRO A 172 -14.71 -12.80 -21.37
CA PRO A 172 -15.68 -11.93 -20.70
C PRO A 172 -15.65 -11.97 -19.17
N MET A 173 -15.28 -13.13 -18.61
CA MET A 173 -15.21 -13.35 -17.15
C MET A 173 -13.77 -13.33 -16.58
N LEU A 174 -12.73 -13.12 -17.42
CA LEU A 174 -11.34 -13.20 -17.00
C LEU A 174 -10.51 -12.08 -17.61
N SER A 175 -9.87 -11.28 -16.77
CA SER A 175 -8.83 -10.35 -17.18
C SER A 175 -7.47 -10.76 -16.60
N LEU A 176 -6.40 -10.41 -17.30
CA LEU A 176 -5.04 -10.44 -16.81
C LEU A 176 -4.59 -9.02 -16.55
N GLY A 177 -3.86 -8.80 -15.46
CA GLY A 177 -3.32 -7.49 -15.09
C GLY A 177 -1.85 -7.58 -14.74
N ALA A 178 -1.15 -6.48 -15.02
CA ALA A 178 0.20 -6.22 -14.55
C ALA A 178 0.25 -4.81 -13.97
N GLU A 179 1.08 -4.62 -12.96
CA GLU A 179 1.20 -3.37 -12.24
C GLU A 179 2.65 -3.10 -11.87
N LEU A 180 3.07 -1.86 -12.08
CA LEU A 180 4.32 -1.31 -11.56
C LEU A 180 3.98 -0.26 -10.52
N ARG A 181 4.56 -0.37 -9.33
CA ARG A 181 4.38 0.55 -8.21
C ARG A 181 5.72 1.11 -7.81
N HIS A 182 5.75 2.41 -7.54
CA HIS A 182 6.95 3.07 -7.06
C HIS A 182 6.60 4.01 -5.90
N GLN A 183 7.41 3.96 -4.87
CA GLN A 183 7.36 4.84 -3.71
C GLN A 183 8.69 5.54 -3.54
N ARG A 184 8.66 6.82 -3.13
CA ARG A 184 9.84 7.62 -2.81
C ARG A 184 9.58 8.57 -1.65
N TRP A 185 10.49 8.61 -0.68
CA TRP A 185 10.51 9.69 0.30
C TRP A 185 11.08 10.96 -0.33
N LEU A 186 10.27 12.02 -0.42
CA LEU A 186 10.68 13.33 -0.94
C LEU A 186 11.43 14.15 0.12
N SER A 187 11.05 13.99 1.40
CA SER A 187 11.89 14.40 2.52
C SER A 187 12.91 13.31 2.83
N THR A 188 13.89 13.61 3.68
CA THR A 188 14.84 12.62 4.20
C THR A 188 14.47 12.29 5.64
N PRO A 189 13.62 11.25 5.89
CA PRO A 189 13.29 10.85 7.26
C PRO A 189 14.51 10.35 8.01
N SER A 190 14.50 10.42 9.33
CA SER A 190 15.62 10.05 10.19
C SER A 190 16.11 8.61 9.98
N PHE A 191 15.24 7.69 9.62
CA PHE A 191 15.63 6.32 9.30
C PHE A 191 16.44 6.22 7.99
N VAL A 192 16.22 7.10 7.01
CA VAL A 192 17.03 7.20 5.79
C VAL A 192 18.37 7.88 6.09
N GLU A 193 18.37 8.97 6.87
CA GLU A 193 19.59 9.68 7.27
C GLU A 193 20.55 8.80 8.07
N THR A 194 20.03 7.94 8.95
CA THR A 194 20.86 7.04 9.76
C THR A 194 21.62 6.05 8.90
N ASP A 195 21.03 5.57 7.83
CA ASP A 195 21.66 4.64 6.89
C ASP A 195 22.70 5.37 6.02
N GLU A 196 22.44 6.60 5.60
CA GLU A 196 23.42 7.45 4.92
C GLU A 196 24.66 7.73 5.78
N ALA A 197 24.49 7.94 7.09
CA ALA A 197 25.60 8.17 8.03
C ALA A 197 26.48 6.92 8.25
N SER A 198 26.01 5.74 7.92
CA SER A 198 26.71 4.46 8.10
C SER A 198 27.67 4.11 6.95
N GLY A 199 27.81 4.97 5.92
CA GLY A 199 28.80 4.79 4.86
C GLY A 199 28.32 4.94 3.43
N GLY A 200 27.15 5.45 3.20
CA GLY A 200 26.60 5.79 1.88
C GLY A 200 25.08 5.93 1.93
N PRO A 201 24.48 6.62 0.93
CA PRO A 201 23.04 6.74 0.87
C PRO A 201 22.44 5.34 0.75
N ASP A 202 21.68 4.91 1.75
CA ASP A 202 20.79 3.77 1.57
C ASP A 202 19.60 4.22 0.70
N LEU A 203 19.87 4.29 -0.61
CA LEU A 203 18.85 4.57 -1.61
C LEU A 203 17.70 3.55 -1.52
N GLY A 204 17.98 2.36 -0.99
CA GLY A 204 17.01 1.33 -0.72
C GLY A 204 15.98 1.70 0.34
N ALA A 205 16.35 2.45 1.36
CA ALA A 205 15.41 2.94 2.36
C ALA A 205 14.53 4.09 1.82
N ARG A 206 15.02 4.84 0.83
CA ARG A 206 14.33 5.98 0.24
C ARG A 206 13.31 5.61 -0.82
N ASP A 207 13.66 4.67 -1.66
CA ASP A 207 12.89 4.26 -2.83
C ASP A 207 12.44 2.79 -2.69
N ASP A 208 11.29 2.47 -3.23
CA ASP A 208 10.80 1.09 -3.32
C ASP A 208 9.97 0.91 -4.58
N THR A 209 10.39 -0.01 -5.44
CA THR A 209 9.72 -0.34 -6.69
C THR A 209 9.26 -1.78 -6.68
N THR A 210 8.00 -2.02 -6.99
CA THR A 210 7.39 -3.36 -6.99
C THR A 210 6.68 -3.60 -8.31
N VAL A 211 6.83 -4.80 -8.85
CA VAL A 211 6.04 -5.30 -9.97
C VAL A 211 5.07 -6.37 -9.47
N ALA A 212 3.85 -6.37 -10.01
CA ALA A 212 2.83 -7.38 -9.73
C ALA A 212 2.15 -7.83 -11.02
N ALA A 213 1.71 -9.09 -11.08
CA ALA A 213 0.88 -9.58 -12.18
C ALA A 213 -0.03 -10.71 -11.70
N GLY A 214 -1.20 -10.83 -12.34
CA GLY A 214 -2.14 -11.89 -12.00
C GLY A 214 -3.49 -11.81 -12.70
N PRO A 215 -4.31 -12.86 -12.59
CA PRO A 215 -5.67 -12.92 -13.09
C PRO A 215 -6.67 -12.25 -12.13
N ARG A 216 -7.76 -11.75 -12.71
CA ARG A 216 -8.97 -11.32 -12.02
C ARG A 216 -10.18 -11.88 -12.71
N PHE A 217 -11.08 -12.47 -11.93
CA PHE A 217 -12.35 -12.96 -12.40
C PHE A 217 -13.45 -11.91 -12.26
N HIS A 218 -14.49 -12.01 -13.08
CA HIS A 218 -15.60 -11.06 -13.11
C HIS A 218 -16.90 -11.86 -13.17
N PHE A 219 -17.63 -11.90 -12.05
CA PHE A 219 -18.89 -12.61 -11.91
C PHE A 219 -20.03 -11.64 -11.63
N GLU A 220 -21.08 -11.67 -12.42
CA GLU A 220 -22.34 -11.05 -12.07
C GLU A 220 -23.15 -12.03 -11.21
N VAL A 221 -23.44 -11.61 -9.97
CA VAL A 221 -24.09 -12.48 -8.96
C VAL A 221 -25.60 -12.21 -8.87
N GLY A 222 -26.13 -11.40 -9.78
CA GLY A 222 -27.53 -10.99 -9.86
C GLY A 222 -27.79 -9.61 -9.30
N ASN A 223 -28.93 -9.01 -9.71
CA ASN A 223 -29.37 -7.67 -9.28
C ASN A 223 -28.32 -6.55 -9.49
N GLY A 224 -27.48 -6.66 -10.51
CA GLY A 224 -26.40 -5.70 -10.77
C GLY A 224 -25.18 -5.81 -9.85
N MET A 225 -25.16 -6.80 -8.95
CA MET A 225 -24.01 -7.06 -8.08
C MET A 225 -22.91 -7.79 -8.83
N TRP A 226 -21.69 -7.27 -8.70
CA TRP A 226 -20.48 -7.86 -9.27
C TRP A 226 -19.51 -8.30 -8.19
N LEU A 227 -19.01 -9.52 -8.33
CA LEU A 227 -17.91 -10.09 -7.55
C LEU A 227 -16.68 -10.22 -8.45
N ARG A 228 -15.54 -9.62 -8.04
CA ARG A 228 -14.34 -9.56 -8.90
C ARG A 228 -13.08 -10.04 -8.16
N PRO A 229 -13.01 -11.32 -7.72
CA PRO A 229 -11.83 -11.82 -7.03
C PRO A 229 -10.60 -11.79 -7.94
N GLY A 230 -9.49 -11.34 -7.38
CA GLY A 230 -8.19 -11.32 -8.05
C GLY A 230 -7.12 -11.95 -7.18
N ILE A 231 -6.12 -12.53 -7.83
CA ILE A 231 -4.88 -12.98 -7.19
C ILE A 231 -3.72 -12.47 -8.03
N ALA A 232 -2.69 -11.93 -7.38
CA ALA A 232 -1.49 -11.50 -8.05
C ALA A 232 -0.24 -11.94 -7.27
N TYR A 233 0.81 -12.25 -8.00
CA TYR A 233 2.15 -12.38 -7.46
C TYR A 233 2.86 -11.05 -7.63
N ALA A 234 3.49 -10.57 -6.55
CA ALA A 234 4.25 -9.34 -6.56
C ALA A 234 5.67 -9.54 -6.02
N ARG A 235 6.58 -8.70 -6.49
CA ARG A 235 8.00 -8.73 -6.10
C ARG A 235 8.59 -7.33 -6.13
N HIS A 236 9.38 -7.00 -5.10
CA HIS A 236 10.22 -5.80 -5.10
C HIS A 236 11.37 -5.97 -6.11
N LEU A 237 11.67 -4.93 -6.84
CA LEU A 237 12.76 -4.86 -7.82
C LEU A 237 14.02 -4.23 -7.23
N ASP A 238 13.84 -3.37 -6.25
CA ASP A 238 14.89 -2.59 -5.57
C ASP A 238 14.52 -2.40 -4.09
N GLY A 239 15.24 -1.50 -3.47
CA GLY A 239 14.94 -1.00 -2.15
C GLY A 239 15.33 -1.92 -1.01
N PRO A 240 14.88 -1.58 0.21
CA PRO A 240 15.35 -2.25 1.41
C PRO A 240 15.01 -3.75 1.43
N VAL A 241 13.96 -4.16 0.71
CA VAL A 241 13.54 -5.57 0.71
C VAL A 241 14.56 -6.45 0.00
N THR A 242 15.04 -6.04 -1.19
CA THR A 242 16.03 -6.83 -1.96
C THR A 242 17.40 -6.86 -1.31
N GLU A 243 17.73 -5.85 -0.52
CA GLU A 243 19.02 -5.76 0.18
C GLU A 243 19.01 -6.47 1.54
N GLN A 244 17.88 -6.46 2.25
CA GLN A 244 17.74 -7.02 3.58
C GLN A 244 17.22 -8.46 3.60
N GLN A 245 16.75 -8.99 2.47
CA GLN A 245 16.15 -10.31 2.36
C GLN A 245 16.91 -11.19 1.35
N ASP A 246 17.22 -12.43 1.71
CA ASP A 246 17.75 -13.44 0.79
C ASP A 246 16.66 -13.88 -0.21
N SER A 247 15.41 -13.92 0.24
CA SER A 247 14.26 -14.18 -0.61
C SER A 247 12.99 -13.56 -0.05
N HIS A 248 12.07 -13.17 -0.94
CA HIS A 248 10.74 -12.72 -0.57
C HIS A 248 9.74 -13.04 -1.67
N HIS A 249 8.50 -13.31 -1.25
CA HIS A 249 7.38 -13.60 -2.14
C HIS A 249 6.12 -12.93 -1.60
N ILE A 250 5.45 -12.14 -2.43
CA ILE A 250 4.19 -11.50 -2.09
C ILE A 250 3.07 -12.12 -2.92
N ILE A 251 2.05 -12.65 -2.25
CA ILE A 251 0.79 -13.02 -2.86
C ILE A 251 -0.24 -12.02 -2.41
N GLN A 252 -0.91 -11.37 -3.34
CA GLN A 252 -1.99 -10.43 -3.11
C GLN A 252 -3.30 -11.09 -3.52
N VAL A 253 -4.30 -11.01 -2.64
CA VAL A 253 -5.67 -11.45 -2.93
C VAL A 253 -6.59 -10.29 -2.65
N ASP A 254 -7.47 -9.97 -3.57
CA ASP A 254 -8.51 -8.97 -3.39
C ASP A 254 -9.86 -9.49 -3.87
N ILE A 255 -10.92 -9.07 -3.20
CA ILE A 255 -12.28 -9.52 -3.47
C ILE A 255 -13.20 -8.29 -3.53
N PRO A 256 -13.12 -7.46 -4.60
CA PRO A 256 -14.03 -6.35 -4.78
C PRO A 256 -15.47 -6.82 -5.03
N ILE A 257 -16.40 -6.20 -4.31
CA ILE A 257 -17.85 -6.37 -4.51
C ILE A 257 -18.41 -5.00 -4.84
N SER A 258 -19.22 -4.90 -5.89
CA SER A 258 -19.94 -3.67 -6.25
C SER A 258 -21.42 -3.97 -6.54
N PHE A 259 -22.31 -3.04 -6.15
CA PHE A 259 -23.78 -3.12 -6.33
C PHE A 259 -24.33 -1.79 -6.81
#